data_ac0ab70e7fa2662c99efe4941905eaae
#
_entry.id   ac0ab70e7fa2662c99efe4941905eaae
#
_cell.length_a   1.000
_cell.length_b   1.000
_cell.length_c   1.000
_cell.angle_alpha   90.00
_cell.angle_beta   90.00
_cell.angle_gamma   90.00
#
_symmetry.space_group_name_H-M   'P 1'
#
loop_
_entity.id
_entity.type
_entity.pdbx_description
1 polymer ?
#
loop_
_entity_poly.entity_id
_entity_poly.type
_entity_poly.pdbx_seq_one_letter_code
_entity_poly.pdbx_strand_id
1 'polypeptide(L)'
;VTTGELPADVRDAVVRVAQTERLLVAMDFDGTMAPLVSRAEDARPLPAAAAAFAALAVLEGTTAALVSGRALASLRAVASPPEQALLVGSHGAEVWLGPDSPALALSPDQQAALHRAQDSVQAAVAANHGTAAEHKPAGVVLHYRQAAPEAAAAAVERVLDELAKDPEMFITEGKMVLEVSVVNANKGESLAMLRDATGATALVFVGDDVTDEHGFAALQARDLGIKVGPGDTTAQFRIDAPAQVPAVLELLLATRR
;
A
#
# COMPACT_ATOMS: atom_id res chain seq x y z
N VAL A 1 -17.10 -9.65 18.16
CA VAL A 1 -17.15 -9.03 16.84
C VAL A 1 -17.38 -10.16 15.87
N THR A 2 -18.60 -10.29 15.34
CA THR A 2 -18.93 -11.24 14.28
C THR A 2 -18.04 -10.88 13.07
N THR A 3 -17.16 -11.78 12.67
CA THR A 3 -16.51 -11.73 11.36
C THR A 3 -17.63 -11.64 10.33
N GLY A 4 -17.74 -10.49 9.65
CA GLY A 4 -18.82 -10.27 8.70
C GLY A 4 -18.76 -11.35 7.61
N GLU A 5 -19.90 -11.95 7.32
CA GLU A 5 -20.00 -12.96 6.27
C GLU A 5 -19.61 -12.33 4.93
N LEU A 6 -18.78 -13.02 4.14
CA LEU A 6 -18.41 -12.54 2.81
C LEU A 6 -19.61 -12.61 1.85
N PRO A 7 -19.80 -11.63 0.95
CA PRO A 7 -20.72 -11.75 -0.17
C PRO A 7 -20.48 -13.05 -0.95
N ALA A 8 -21.56 -13.67 -1.45
CA ALA A 8 -21.46 -14.96 -2.10
C ALA A 8 -20.54 -14.94 -3.35
N ASP A 9 -20.63 -13.89 -4.12
CA ASP A 9 -19.79 -13.66 -5.32
C ASP A 9 -18.30 -13.50 -4.97
N VAL A 10 -17.97 -12.79 -3.88
CA VAL A 10 -16.61 -12.69 -3.34
C VAL A 10 -16.11 -14.07 -2.92
N ARG A 11 -16.91 -14.82 -2.19
CA ARG A 11 -16.57 -16.17 -1.72
C ARG A 11 -16.26 -17.10 -2.89
N ASP A 12 -17.12 -17.12 -3.92
CA ASP A 12 -16.93 -17.94 -5.11
C ASP A 12 -15.67 -17.54 -5.88
N ALA A 13 -15.37 -16.23 -5.97
CA ALA A 13 -14.16 -15.72 -6.61
C ALA A 13 -12.89 -16.13 -5.85
N VAL A 14 -12.92 -16.03 -4.51
CA VAL A 14 -11.81 -16.47 -3.64
C VAL A 14 -11.53 -17.96 -3.81
N VAL A 15 -12.58 -18.80 -3.82
CA VAL A 15 -12.43 -20.25 -4.03
C VAL A 15 -11.84 -20.55 -5.41
N ARG A 16 -12.27 -19.86 -6.46
CA ARG A 16 -11.72 -20.05 -7.82
C ARG A 16 -10.24 -19.68 -7.91
N VAL A 17 -9.85 -18.50 -7.42
CA VAL A 17 -8.45 -18.06 -7.50
C VAL A 17 -7.52 -18.90 -6.64
N ALA A 18 -8.03 -19.43 -5.52
CA ALA A 18 -7.29 -20.30 -4.62
C ALA A 18 -6.87 -21.64 -5.26
N GLN A 19 -7.52 -22.09 -6.34
CA GLN A 19 -7.16 -23.31 -7.07
C GLN A 19 -5.95 -23.14 -8.01
N THR A 20 -5.41 -21.94 -8.12
CA THR A 20 -4.25 -21.66 -8.98
C THR A 20 -2.98 -22.29 -8.41
N GLU A 21 -2.14 -22.84 -9.27
CA GLU A 21 -0.91 -23.54 -8.89
C GLU A 21 0.05 -22.62 -8.09
N ARG A 22 0.35 -21.43 -8.62
CA ARG A 22 1.22 -20.42 -7.97
C ARG A 22 0.44 -19.13 -7.77
N LEU A 23 0.04 -18.88 -6.52
CA LEU A 23 -0.76 -17.74 -6.14
C LEU A 23 0.08 -16.70 -5.39
N LEU A 24 0.02 -15.43 -5.85
CA LEU A 24 0.51 -14.29 -5.09
C LEU A 24 -0.68 -13.65 -4.36
N VAL A 25 -0.60 -13.58 -3.03
CA VAL A 25 -1.57 -12.90 -2.15
C VAL A 25 -0.95 -11.58 -1.71
N ALA A 26 -1.29 -10.50 -2.38
CA ALA A 26 -0.81 -9.16 -2.09
C ALA A 26 -1.88 -8.36 -1.33
N MET A 27 -1.50 -7.78 -0.20
CA MET A 27 -2.39 -7.03 0.68
C MET A 27 -1.87 -5.62 0.88
N ASP A 28 -2.74 -4.62 0.72
CA ASP A 28 -2.48 -3.34 1.34
C ASP A 28 -2.54 -3.43 2.86
N PHE A 29 -1.99 -2.45 3.57
CA PHE A 29 -1.89 -2.49 5.03
C PHE A 29 -2.92 -1.60 5.73
N ASP A 30 -2.83 -0.28 5.56
CA ASP A 30 -3.68 0.69 6.26
C ASP A 30 -5.08 0.75 5.64
N GLY A 31 -6.13 0.53 6.42
CA GLY A 31 -7.50 0.42 5.89
C GLY A 31 -7.85 -0.96 5.34
N THR A 32 -6.88 -1.87 5.25
CA THR A 32 -7.03 -3.24 4.73
C THR A 32 -6.67 -4.28 5.78
N MET A 33 -5.38 -4.59 5.96
CA MET A 33 -4.92 -5.52 7.02
C MET A 33 -5.09 -4.92 8.42
N ALA A 34 -4.94 -3.61 8.54
CA ALA A 34 -5.13 -2.84 9.77
C ALA A 34 -6.27 -1.83 9.60
N PRO A 35 -7.14 -1.64 10.60
CA PRO A 35 -8.08 -0.52 10.59
C PRO A 35 -7.34 0.83 10.54
N LEU A 36 -7.97 1.84 9.93
CA LEU A 36 -7.43 3.20 9.96
C LEU A 36 -7.43 3.74 11.39
N VAL A 37 -6.32 4.31 11.80
CA VAL A 37 -6.07 4.88 13.11
C VAL A 37 -5.63 6.34 13.00
N SER A 38 -5.73 7.10 14.10
CA SER A 38 -5.34 8.52 14.11
C SER A 38 -3.83 8.75 14.05
N ARG A 39 -3.04 7.83 14.58
CA ARG A 39 -1.57 7.89 14.60
C ARG A 39 -1.02 6.68 13.86
N ALA A 40 -0.17 6.94 12.87
CA ALA A 40 0.38 5.89 12.01
C ALA A 40 1.13 4.78 12.78
N GLU A 41 1.82 5.14 13.87
CA GLU A 41 2.55 4.19 14.71
C GLU A 41 1.65 3.26 15.54
N ASP A 42 0.37 3.58 15.70
CA ASP A 42 -0.59 2.76 16.44
C ASP A 42 -1.29 1.71 15.58
N ALA A 43 -1.10 1.76 14.24
CA ALA A 43 -1.70 0.78 13.33
C ALA A 43 -1.20 -0.64 13.66
N ARG A 44 -2.13 -1.57 13.73
CA ARG A 44 -1.82 -3.00 13.92
C ARG A 44 -2.76 -3.82 13.05
N PRO A 45 -2.28 -4.89 12.43
CA PRO A 45 -3.14 -5.76 11.66
C PRO A 45 -4.17 -6.43 12.57
N LEU A 46 -5.34 -6.72 12.02
CA LEU A 46 -6.32 -7.54 12.72
C LEU A 46 -5.69 -8.91 13.03
N PRO A 47 -5.76 -9.41 14.28
CA PRO A 47 -5.04 -10.62 14.68
C PRO A 47 -5.35 -11.84 13.80
N ALA A 48 -6.61 -12.05 13.42
CA ALA A 48 -7.00 -13.15 12.56
C ALA A 48 -6.47 -12.98 11.12
N ALA A 49 -6.44 -11.73 10.58
CA ALA A 49 -5.83 -11.46 9.28
C ALA A 49 -4.33 -11.73 9.30
N ALA A 50 -3.61 -11.26 10.35
CA ALA A 50 -2.19 -11.51 10.51
C ALA A 50 -1.86 -13.00 10.60
N ALA A 51 -2.65 -13.77 11.35
CA ALA A 51 -2.47 -15.22 11.50
C ALA A 51 -2.69 -15.96 10.18
N ALA A 52 -3.77 -15.65 9.45
CA ALA A 52 -4.07 -16.25 8.15
C ALA A 52 -3.02 -15.87 7.10
N PHE A 53 -2.59 -14.61 7.05
CA PHE A 53 -1.53 -14.12 6.17
C PHE A 53 -0.20 -14.83 6.43
N ALA A 54 0.19 -15.00 7.70
CA ALA A 54 1.40 -15.72 8.07
C ALA A 54 1.34 -17.20 7.67
N ALA A 55 0.17 -17.84 7.80
CA ALA A 55 -0.01 -19.21 7.37
C ALA A 55 0.04 -19.38 5.84
N LEU A 56 -0.50 -18.40 5.09
CA LEU A 56 -0.39 -18.35 3.62
C LEU A 56 1.05 -18.15 3.17
N ALA A 57 1.84 -17.34 3.89
CA ALA A 57 3.24 -17.05 3.54
C ALA A 57 4.17 -18.28 3.57
N VAL A 58 3.80 -19.32 4.30
CA VAL A 58 4.57 -20.58 4.39
C VAL A 58 3.93 -21.75 3.63
N LEU A 59 2.79 -21.50 2.97
CA LEU A 59 2.07 -22.55 2.25
C LEU A 59 2.68 -22.76 0.86
N GLU A 60 2.96 -24.01 0.50
CA GLU A 60 3.51 -24.35 -0.82
C GLU A 60 2.63 -23.79 -1.96
N GLY A 61 3.25 -23.31 -3.01
CA GLY A 61 2.55 -22.68 -4.15
C GLY A 61 1.94 -21.32 -3.84
N THR A 62 2.19 -20.73 -2.66
CA THR A 62 1.64 -19.43 -2.26
C THR A 62 2.78 -18.49 -1.87
N THR A 63 2.71 -17.26 -2.38
CA THR A 63 3.55 -16.16 -1.92
C THR A 63 2.66 -15.09 -1.30
N ALA A 64 3.01 -14.61 -0.11
CA ALA A 64 2.31 -13.51 0.54
C ALA A 64 3.14 -12.23 0.47
N ALA A 65 2.50 -11.09 0.18
CA ALA A 65 3.16 -9.79 0.09
C ALA A 65 2.32 -8.69 0.75
N LEU A 66 3.00 -7.74 1.41
CA LEU A 66 2.40 -6.46 1.80
C LEU A 66 2.84 -5.38 0.82
N VAL A 67 1.90 -4.58 0.31
CA VAL A 67 2.14 -3.49 -0.65
C VAL A 67 1.54 -2.21 -0.09
N SER A 68 2.38 -1.30 0.43
CA SER A 68 1.93 -0.18 1.25
C SER A 68 2.57 1.15 0.83
N GLY A 69 1.90 2.25 1.14
CA GLY A 69 2.49 3.61 1.08
C GLY A 69 3.46 3.91 2.20
N ARG A 70 3.53 3.07 3.24
CA ARG A 70 4.50 3.22 4.33
C ARG A 70 5.92 2.93 3.85
N ALA A 71 6.91 3.64 4.41
CA ALA A 71 8.30 3.21 4.29
C ALA A 71 8.47 1.79 4.88
N LEU A 72 9.36 0.96 4.30
CA LEU A 72 9.57 -0.43 4.74
C LEU A 72 9.86 -0.56 6.23
N ALA A 73 10.66 0.35 6.79
CA ALA A 73 10.97 0.36 8.22
C ALA A 73 9.70 0.54 9.08
N SER A 74 8.84 1.49 8.71
CA SER A 74 7.55 1.73 9.36
C SER A 74 6.61 0.53 9.20
N LEU A 75 6.49 0.00 7.98
CA LEU A 75 5.64 -1.18 7.70
C LEU A 75 6.05 -2.38 8.56
N ARG A 76 7.35 -2.68 8.63
CA ARG A 76 7.89 -3.77 9.48
C ARG A 76 7.56 -3.57 10.96
N ALA A 77 7.70 -2.34 11.46
CA ALA A 77 7.47 -2.04 12.88
C ALA A 77 6.01 -2.24 13.29
N VAL A 78 5.04 -1.88 12.42
CA VAL A 78 3.62 -1.94 12.76
C VAL A 78 2.94 -3.25 12.33
N ALA A 79 3.35 -3.85 11.21
CA ALA A 79 2.76 -5.07 10.69
C ALA A 79 3.36 -6.34 11.30
N SER A 80 4.64 -6.30 11.72
CA SER A 80 5.40 -7.47 12.19
C SER A 80 5.21 -8.69 11.25
N PRO A 81 5.47 -8.55 9.94
CA PRO A 81 5.18 -9.58 8.95
C PRO A 81 6.07 -10.82 9.16
N PRO A 82 5.62 -12.02 8.73
CA PRO A 82 6.48 -13.20 8.75
C PRO A 82 7.69 -13.02 7.81
N GLU A 83 8.81 -13.70 8.11
CA GLU A 83 10.06 -13.59 7.34
C GLU A 83 9.91 -13.95 5.86
N GLN A 84 8.97 -14.84 5.54
CA GLN A 84 8.68 -15.29 4.18
C GLN A 84 7.87 -14.27 3.36
N ALA A 85 7.28 -13.28 4.01
CA ALA A 85 6.47 -12.28 3.30
C ALA A 85 7.35 -11.31 2.52
N LEU A 86 6.97 -11.05 1.28
CA LEU A 86 7.56 -9.99 0.48
C LEU A 86 6.96 -8.64 0.90
N LEU A 87 7.76 -7.58 0.84
CA LEU A 87 7.32 -6.27 1.25
C LEU A 87 7.61 -5.24 0.17
N VAL A 88 6.63 -4.40 -0.10
CA VAL A 88 6.76 -3.21 -0.93
C VAL A 88 6.32 -2.02 -0.10
N GLY A 89 7.20 -1.07 0.08
CA GLY A 89 6.98 0.17 0.79
C GLY A 89 7.05 1.40 -0.11
N SER A 90 6.67 2.56 0.41
CA SER A 90 6.70 3.85 -0.28
C SER A 90 6.06 3.77 -1.67
N HIS A 91 4.87 3.13 -1.75
CA HIS A 91 4.10 2.89 -2.99
C HIS A 91 4.85 2.15 -4.11
N GLY A 92 5.99 1.50 -3.83
CA GLY A 92 6.80 0.79 -4.81
C GLY A 92 8.26 1.23 -4.86
N ALA A 93 8.63 2.34 -4.22
CA ALA A 93 10.00 2.82 -4.22
C ALA A 93 10.95 1.95 -3.40
N GLU A 94 10.44 1.24 -2.40
CA GLU A 94 11.21 0.32 -1.54
C GLU A 94 10.68 -1.10 -1.71
N VAL A 95 11.57 -2.04 -2.01
CA VAL A 95 11.20 -3.44 -2.27
C VAL A 95 12.07 -4.38 -1.43
N TRP A 96 11.42 -5.37 -0.81
CA TRP A 96 12.07 -6.46 -0.08
C TRP A 96 11.55 -7.81 -0.60
N LEU A 97 12.39 -8.54 -1.30
CA LEU A 97 12.11 -9.90 -1.83
C LEU A 97 12.85 -11.00 -1.05
N GLY A 98 13.46 -10.64 0.09
CA GLY A 98 14.27 -11.55 0.91
C GLY A 98 15.57 -10.90 1.38
N PRO A 99 16.40 -11.64 2.11
CA PRO A 99 17.64 -11.13 2.73
C PRO A 99 18.64 -10.48 1.75
N ASP A 100 18.65 -10.94 0.50
CA ASP A 100 19.54 -10.44 -0.54
C ASP A 100 18.96 -9.30 -1.35
N SER A 101 17.80 -8.74 -0.94
CA SER A 101 17.19 -7.59 -1.62
C SER A 101 18.11 -6.37 -1.53
N PRO A 102 18.38 -5.70 -2.67
CA PRO A 102 19.14 -4.46 -2.65
C PRO A 102 18.39 -3.38 -1.86
N ALA A 103 19.13 -2.58 -1.09
CA ALA A 103 18.57 -1.37 -0.51
C ALA A 103 18.24 -0.36 -1.62
N LEU A 104 17.25 0.50 -1.36
CA LEU A 104 16.95 1.63 -2.24
C LEU A 104 18.22 2.47 -2.44
N ALA A 105 18.61 2.67 -3.69
CA ALA A 105 19.73 3.51 -4.08
C ALA A 105 19.23 4.62 -5.02
N LEU A 106 19.26 5.86 -4.54
CA LEU A 106 18.94 7.03 -5.35
C LEU A 106 20.16 7.49 -6.15
N SER A 107 19.95 7.90 -7.39
CA SER A 107 20.99 8.58 -8.18
C SER A 107 21.35 9.93 -7.56
N PRO A 108 22.49 10.56 -7.92
CA PRO A 108 22.82 11.89 -7.45
C PRO A 108 21.74 12.94 -7.78
N ASP A 109 21.12 12.86 -8.96
CA ASP A 109 20.04 13.77 -9.37
C ASP A 109 18.77 13.56 -8.53
N GLN A 110 18.40 12.31 -8.27
CA GLN A 110 17.30 11.98 -7.36
C GLN A 110 17.58 12.43 -5.92
N GLN A 111 18.80 12.30 -5.42
CA GLN A 111 19.18 12.81 -4.10
C GLN A 111 19.03 14.33 -4.02
N ALA A 112 19.51 15.04 -5.04
CA ALA A 112 19.37 16.50 -5.13
C ALA A 112 17.89 16.91 -5.21
N ALA A 113 17.08 16.18 -5.98
CA ALA A 113 15.65 16.38 -6.07
C ALA A 113 14.96 16.14 -4.72
N LEU A 114 15.31 15.06 -4.01
CA LEU A 114 14.76 14.75 -2.68
C LEU A 114 15.03 15.88 -1.68
N HIS A 115 16.24 16.45 -1.67
CA HIS A 115 16.53 17.60 -0.81
C HIS A 115 15.65 18.80 -1.16
N ARG A 116 15.48 19.13 -2.47
CA ARG A 116 14.57 20.23 -2.86
C ARG A 116 13.13 19.98 -2.42
N ALA A 117 12.64 18.75 -2.54
CA ALA A 117 11.30 18.38 -2.09
C ALA A 117 11.13 18.56 -0.58
N GLN A 118 12.12 18.10 0.19
CA GLN A 118 12.14 18.22 1.66
C GLN A 118 12.19 19.68 2.09
N ASP A 119 13.01 20.51 1.47
CA ASP A 119 13.12 21.94 1.76
C ASP A 119 11.80 22.66 1.48
N SER A 120 11.17 22.39 0.33
CA SER A 120 9.88 22.99 -0.05
C SER A 120 8.77 22.62 0.94
N VAL A 121 8.61 21.32 1.25
CA VAL A 121 7.60 20.86 2.20
C VAL A 121 7.89 21.42 3.61
N GLN A 122 9.15 21.45 4.04
CA GLN A 122 9.52 22.02 5.34
C GLN A 122 9.19 23.52 5.42
N ALA A 123 9.42 24.26 4.34
CA ALA A 123 9.06 25.69 4.26
C ALA A 123 7.52 25.89 4.28
N ALA A 124 6.77 25.00 3.63
CA ALA A 124 5.31 25.02 3.68
C ALA A 124 4.79 24.74 5.11
N VAL A 125 5.38 23.75 5.81
CA VAL A 125 5.04 23.43 7.20
C VAL A 125 5.36 24.58 8.15
N ALA A 126 6.51 25.23 8.00
CA ALA A 126 6.91 26.36 8.83
C ALA A 126 5.96 27.58 8.71
N ALA A 127 5.34 27.75 7.53
CA ALA A 127 4.43 28.85 7.24
C ALA A 127 2.96 28.56 7.58
N ASN A 128 2.55 27.29 7.73
CA ASN A 128 1.15 26.89 7.83
C ASN A 128 0.91 26.00 9.06
N HIS A 129 0.35 26.57 10.10
CA HIS A 129 0.07 25.87 11.36
C HIS A 129 -0.90 24.68 11.16
N GLY A 130 -0.61 23.57 11.83
CA GLY A 130 -1.42 22.34 11.74
C GLY A 130 -1.02 21.42 10.59
N THR A 131 -0.02 21.80 9.79
CA THR A 131 0.64 20.90 8.83
C THR A 131 1.86 20.22 9.44
N ALA A 132 2.27 19.08 8.88
CA ALA A 132 3.46 18.35 9.29
C ALA A 132 4.15 17.68 8.11
N ALA A 133 5.46 17.49 8.18
CA ALA A 133 6.25 16.76 7.20
C ALA A 133 6.58 15.36 7.72
N GLU A 134 6.44 14.35 6.83
CA GLU A 134 6.96 13.00 7.05
C GLU A 134 8.03 12.71 5.99
N HIS A 135 9.25 12.43 6.43
CA HIS A 135 10.35 12.08 5.54
C HIS A 135 10.33 10.58 5.23
N LYS A 136 10.42 10.25 3.94
CA LYS A 136 10.57 8.88 3.43
C LYS A 136 11.90 8.74 2.70
N PRO A 137 12.43 7.50 2.51
CA PRO A 137 13.70 7.28 1.81
C PRO A 137 13.76 7.84 0.38
N ALA A 138 12.63 7.88 -0.32
CA ALA A 138 12.54 8.40 -1.70
C ALA A 138 11.57 9.58 -1.84
N GLY A 139 11.17 10.25 -0.76
CA GLY A 139 10.18 11.31 -0.84
C GLY A 139 9.92 12.02 0.47
N VAL A 140 8.92 12.87 0.46
CA VAL A 140 8.41 13.58 1.62
C VAL A 140 6.90 13.72 1.50
N VAL A 141 6.19 13.63 2.62
CA VAL A 141 4.73 13.79 2.68
C VAL A 141 4.39 15.04 3.47
N LEU A 142 3.58 15.91 2.88
CA LEU A 142 2.93 17.01 3.56
C LEU A 142 1.60 16.52 4.13
N HIS A 143 1.47 16.42 5.43
CA HIS A 143 0.22 16.15 6.14
C HIS A 143 -0.48 17.45 6.49
N TYR A 144 -1.77 17.60 6.14
CA TYR A 144 -2.54 18.82 6.40
C TYR A 144 -3.90 18.55 7.06
N ARG A 145 -4.12 17.34 7.59
CA ARG A 145 -5.39 16.95 8.24
C ARG A 145 -5.75 17.79 9.46
N GLN A 146 -4.76 18.30 10.18
CA GLN A 146 -4.94 19.09 11.40
C GLN A 146 -4.88 20.60 11.14
N ALA A 147 -4.66 21.01 9.90
CA ALA A 147 -4.61 22.42 9.52
C ALA A 147 -6.02 22.97 9.25
N ALA A 148 -6.19 24.28 9.47
CA ALA A 148 -7.35 24.98 8.97
C ALA A 148 -7.41 24.93 7.43
N PRO A 149 -8.61 24.95 6.80
CA PRO A 149 -8.74 24.81 5.36
C PRO A 149 -7.86 25.76 4.54
N GLU A 150 -7.76 27.03 4.99
CA GLU A 150 -6.97 28.06 4.30
C GLU A 150 -5.46 27.77 4.42
N ALA A 151 -4.98 27.31 5.58
CA ALA A 151 -3.59 26.93 5.81
C ALA A 151 -3.23 25.65 5.04
N ALA A 152 -4.15 24.68 4.97
CA ALA A 152 -4.00 23.48 4.17
C ALA A 152 -3.86 23.82 2.68
N ALA A 153 -4.76 24.64 2.14
CA ALA A 153 -4.72 25.06 0.74
C ALA A 153 -3.43 25.81 0.40
N ALA A 154 -3.03 26.77 1.24
CA ALA A 154 -1.79 27.55 1.04
C ALA A 154 -0.53 26.67 1.08
N ALA A 155 -0.49 25.67 1.97
CA ALA A 155 0.63 24.74 2.04
C ALA A 155 0.73 23.86 0.78
N VAL A 156 -0.40 23.31 0.32
CA VAL A 156 -0.47 22.49 -0.89
C VAL A 156 -0.10 23.30 -2.13
N GLU A 157 -0.71 24.50 -2.31
CA GLU A 157 -0.46 25.39 -3.45
C GLU A 157 1.04 25.73 -3.53
N ARG A 158 1.66 26.10 -2.40
CA ARG A 158 3.09 26.41 -2.35
C ARG A 158 3.95 25.26 -2.86
N VAL A 159 3.73 24.03 -2.37
CA VAL A 159 4.51 22.86 -2.77
C VAL A 159 4.32 22.55 -4.26
N LEU A 160 3.07 22.64 -4.76
CA LEU A 160 2.77 22.43 -6.18
C LEU A 160 3.43 23.49 -7.07
N ASP A 161 3.37 24.76 -6.70
CA ASP A 161 4.00 25.84 -7.47
C ASP A 161 5.51 25.68 -7.59
N GLU A 162 6.17 25.21 -6.53
CA GLU A 162 7.61 25.02 -6.50
C GLU A 162 8.06 23.73 -7.20
N LEU A 163 7.29 22.63 -7.11
CA LEU A 163 7.77 21.30 -7.48
C LEU A 163 7.05 20.65 -8.67
N ALA A 164 5.84 21.08 -9.03
CA ALA A 164 5.04 20.37 -10.06
C ALA A 164 5.65 20.43 -11.48
N LYS A 165 6.61 21.31 -11.74
CA LYS A 165 7.30 21.43 -13.03
C LYS A 165 8.67 20.74 -13.07
N ASP A 166 9.12 20.20 -11.93
CA ASP A 166 10.38 19.46 -11.87
C ASP A 166 10.16 18.04 -12.39
N PRO A 167 10.83 17.62 -13.48
CA PRO A 167 10.61 16.29 -14.08
C PRO A 167 11.07 15.12 -13.19
N GLU A 168 11.85 15.40 -12.15
CA GLU A 168 12.29 14.40 -11.17
C GLU A 168 11.28 14.21 -10.03
N MET A 169 10.16 14.96 -10.03
CA MET A 169 9.16 14.92 -8.96
C MET A 169 7.89 14.20 -9.41
N PHE A 170 7.46 13.25 -8.61
CA PHE A 170 6.20 12.52 -8.77
C PHE A 170 5.29 12.89 -7.60
N ILE A 171 4.26 13.70 -7.88
CA ILE A 171 3.37 14.24 -6.85
C ILE A 171 2.06 13.49 -6.88
N THR A 172 1.63 12.99 -5.72
CA THR A 172 0.37 12.25 -5.55
C THR A 172 -0.43 12.87 -4.41
N GLU A 173 -1.70 13.19 -4.69
CA GLU A 173 -2.65 13.62 -3.68
C GLU A 173 -3.34 12.41 -3.05
N GLY A 174 -3.39 12.39 -1.71
CA GLY A 174 -4.07 11.36 -0.93
C GLY A 174 -5.10 11.96 0.05
N LYS A 175 -5.58 11.16 0.98
CA LYS A 175 -6.58 11.60 2.00
C LYS A 175 -5.96 12.56 3.01
N MET A 176 -6.00 13.87 2.72
CA MET A 176 -5.43 14.96 3.54
C MET A 176 -3.89 14.89 3.64
N VAL A 177 -3.25 14.44 2.56
CA VAL A 177 -1.80 14.41 2.37
C VAL A 177 -1.44 14.77 0.94
N LEU A 178 -0.27 15.38 0.75
CA LEU A 178 0.40 15.52 -0.54
C LEU A 178 1.75 14.82 -0.45
N GLU A 179 1.94 13.77 -1.24
CA GLU A 179 3.20 13.04 -1.30
C GLU A 179 4.02 13.51 -2.50
N VAL A 180 5.28 13.81 -2.26
CA VAL A 180 6.28 14.12 -3.29
C VAL A 180 7.35 13.04 -3.27
N SER A 181 7.47 12.27 -4.33
CA SER A 181 8.48 11.21 -4.50
C SER A 181 9.45 11.57 -5.62
N VAL A 182 10.69 11.09 -5.51
CA VAL A 182 11.72 11.19 -6.58
C VAL A 182 11.91 9.85 -7.30
N VAL A 183 11.07 8.88 -7.00
CA VAL A 183 11.00 7.59 -7.70
C VAL A 183 9.59 7.46 -8.27
N ASN A 184 9.52 7.26 -9.58
CA ASN A 184 8.25 6.93 -10.23
C ASN A 184 7.90 5.48 -9.94
N ALA A 185 7.03 5.27 -8.98
CA ALA A 185 6.59 3.94 -8.58
C ALA A 185 5.12 3.99 -8.17
N ASN A 186 4.38 2.93 -8.47
CA ASN A 186 3.01 2.77 -8.05
C ASN A 186 2.69 1.30 -7.73
N LYS A 187 1.56 1.07 -7.07
CA LYS A 187 1.17 -0.28 -6.64
C LYS A 187 0.94 -1.24 -7.82
N GLY A 188 0.52 -0.75 -8.98
CA GLY A 188 0.34 -1.58 -10.18
C GLY A 188 1.65 -2.15 -10.71
N GLU A 189 2.67 -1.29 -10.86
CA GLU A 189 4.03 -1.71 -11.25
C GLU A 189 4.63 -2.65 -10.20
N SER A 190 4.38 -2.38 -8.92
CA SER A 190 4.82 -3.26 -7.82
C SER A 190 4.21 -4.66 -7.91
N LEU A 191 2.91 -4.77 -8.21
CA LEU A 191 2.25 -6.07 -8.38
C LEU A 191 2.77 -6.83 -9.61
N ALA A 192 3.04 -6.13 -10.72
CA ALA A 192 3.65 -6.74 -11.91
C ALA A 192 5.06 -7.26 -11.59
N MET A 193 5.89 -6.46 -10.95
CA MET A 193 7.23 -6.86 -10.50
C MET A 193 7.19 -8.06 -9.55
N LEU A 194 6.30 -8.06 -8.56
CA LEU A 194 6.13 -9.19 -7.63
C LEU A 194 5.69 -10.46 -8.36
N ARG A 195 4.77 -10.35 -9.34
CA ARG A 195 4.35 -11.47 -10.19
C ARG A 195 5.53 -12.09 -10.92
N ASP A 196 6.34 -11.26 -11.57
CA ASP A 196 7.50 -11.71 -12.35
C ASP A 196 8.55 -12.38 -11.43
N ALA A 197 8.83 -11.76 -10.29
CA ALA A 197 9.80 -12.28 -9.31
C ALA A 197 9.40 -13.63 -8.71
N THR A 198 8.09 -13.87 -8.55
CA THR A 198 7.54 -15.10 -7.92
C THR A 198 7.09 -16.15 -8.94
N GLY A 199 6.97 -15.76 -10.21
CA GLY A 199 6.37 -16.58 -11.25
C GLY A 199 4.91 -16.92 -10.99
N ALA A 200 4.17 -16.07 -10.27
CA ALA A 200 2.77 -16.30 -9.92
C ALA A 200 1.87 -16.35 -11.16
N THR A 201 1.02 -17.36 -11.24
CA THR A 201 0.08 -17.57 -12.37
C THR A 201 -1.27 -16.91 -12.15
N ALA A 202 -1.58 -16.53 -10.91
CA ALA A 202 -2.65 -15.61 -10.55
C ALA A 202 -2.25 -14.79 -9.32
N LEU A 203 -2.98 -13.68 -9.10
CA LEU A 203 -2.76 -12.73 -8.04
C LEU A 203 -4.08 -12.37 -7.37
N VAL A 204 -4.07 -12.28 -6.06
CA VAL A 204 -5.12 -11.63 -5.26
C VAL A 204 -4.56 -10.31 -4.77
N PHE A 205 -5.27 -9.21 -5.01
CA PHE A 205 -4.95 -7.91 -4.43
C PHE A 205 -6.14 -7.35 -3.68
N VAL A 206 -5.91 -6.93 -2.43
CA VAL A 206 -6.93 -6.34 -1.55
C VAL A 206 -6.44 -4.99 -1.09
N GLY A 207 -7.25 -3.93 -1.22
CA GLY A 207 -6.90 -2.57 -0.86
C GLY A 207 -8.10 -1.65 -0.64
N ASP A 208 -7.90 -0.51 0.03
CA ASP A 208 -8.98 0.41 0.42
C ASP A 208 -8.85 1.84 -0.16
N ASP A 209 -7.67 2.24 -0.62
CA ASP A 209 -7.39 3.63 -0.98
C ASP A 209 -7.35 3.88 -2.50
N VAL A 210 -7.22 5.16 -2.87
CA VAL A 210 -7.11 5.59 -4.28
C VAL A 210 -5.82 5.10 -4.94
N THR A 211 -4.75 4.92 -4.18
CA THR A 211 -3.49 4.37 -4.69
C THR A 211 -3.58 2.89 -5.03
N ASP A 212 -4.56 2.16 -4.45
CA ASP A 212 -4.84 0.77 -4.78
C ASP A 212 -5.51 0.60 -6.15
N GLU A 213 -6.14 1.66 -6.67
CA GLU A 213 -6.75 1.63 -8.00
C GLU A 213 -5.69 1.38 -9.08
N HIS A 214 -4.44 1.85 -8.92
CA HIS A 214 -3.34 1.47 -9.81
C HIS A 214 -3.07 -0.04 -9.75
N GLY A 215 -3.17 -0.62 -8.55
CA GLY A 215 -3.05 -2.06 -8.36
C GLY A 215 -4.19 -2.82 -9.04
N PHE A 216 -5.45 -2.41 -8.82
CA PHE A 216 -6.61 -3.04 -9.44
C PHE A 216 -6.58 -2.94 -10.97
N ALA A 217 -6.14 -1.79 -11.52
CA ALA A 217 -6.02 -1.58 -12.96
C ALA A 217 -4.95 -2.47 -13.62
N ALA A 218 -3.94 -2.92 -12.87
CA ALA A 218 -2.87 -3.79 -13.35
C ALA A 218 -3.22 -5.29 -13.30
N LEU A 219 -4.38 -5.65 -12.74
CA LEU A 219 -4.80 -7.04 -12.61
C LEU A 219 -5.17 -7.63 -13.98
N GLN A 220 -4.86 -8.91 -14.13
CA GLN A 220 -5.16 -9.70 -15.32
C GLN A 220 -6.46 -10.50 -15.16
N ALA A 221 -6.95 -11.10 -16.24
CA ALA A 221 -8.24 -11.80 -16.25
C ALA A 221 -8.37 -12.97 -15.24
N ARG A 222 -7.26 -13.53 -14.79
CA ARG A 222 -7.24 -14.63 -13.80
C ARG A 222 -7.05 -14.14 -12.36
N ASP A 223 -6.80 -12.86 -12.20
CA ASP A 223 -6.55 -12.27 -10.90
C ASP A 223 -7.85 -11.91 -10.18
N LEU A 224 -7.73 -11.64 -8.89
CA LEU A 224 -8.83 -11.23 -8.04
C LEU A 224 -8.48 -9.91 -7.36
N GLY A 225 -9.24 -8.85 -7.68
CA GLY A 225 -9.20 -7.57 -7.00
C GLY A 225 -10.38 -7.39 -6.06
N ILE A 226 -10.11 -7.06 -4.80
CA ILE A 226 -11.13 -6.80 -3.78
C ILE A 226 -10.92 -5.43 -3.16
N LYS A 227 -11.86 -4.52 -3.39
CA LYS A 227 -11.93 -3.22 -2.71
C LYS A 227 -12.44 -3.38 -1.28
N VAL A 228 -11.81 -2.72 -0.33
CA VAL A 228 -12.29 -2.59 1.05
C VAL A 228 -12.98 -1.23 1.22
N GLY A 229 -14.21 -1.23 1.75
CA GLY A 229 -14.95 0.00 2.03
C GLY A 229 -15.57 0.68 0.80
N PRO A 230 -16.08 1.91 0.97
CA PRO A 230 -16.83 2.64 -0.04
C PRO A 230 -15.92 3.32 -1.09
N GLY A 231 -16.53 4.02 -2.03
CA GLY A 231 -15.89 4.79 -3.10
C GLY A 231 -15.86 4.08 -4.43
N ASP A 232 -15.52 4.80 -5.49
CA ASP A 232 -15.38 4.26 -6.84
C ASP A 232 -14.19 3.31 -6.90
N THR A 233 -14.29 2.25 -7.72
CA THR A 233 -13.23 1.26 -7.85
C THR A 233 -13.29 0.53 -9.18
N THR A 234 -12.12 0.19 -9.69
CA THR A 234 -11.92 -0.75 -10.81
C THR A 234 -11.78 -2.20 -10.34
N ALA A 235 -11.73 -2.45 -9.02
CA ALA A 235 -11.73 -3.80 -8.47
C ALA A 235 -13.00 -4.56 -8.86
N GLN A 236 -12.85 -5.86 -9.13
CA GLN A 236 -13.96 -6.73 -9.55
C GLN A 236 -14.98 -6.97 -8.42
N PHE A 237 -14.51 -6.95 -7.17
CA PHE A 237 -15.30 -7.27 -5.99
C PHE A 237 -15.06 -6.25 -4.87
N ARG A 238 -15.98 -6.28 -3.88
CA ARG A 238 -15.92 -5.39 -2.73
C ARG A 238 -16.32 -6.11 -1.45
N ILE A 239 -15.68 -5.71 -0.37
CA ILE A 239 -16.09 -5.99 1.01
C ILE A 239 -16.29 -4.66 1.75
N ASP A 240 -17.12 -4.63 2.76
CA ASP A 240 -17.59 -3.39 3.39
C ASP A 240 -16.53 -2.74 4.30
N ALA A 241 -15.68 -3.55 4.94
CA ALA A 241 -14.76 -3.06 5.95
C ALA A 241 -13.56 -4.01 6.17
N PRO A 242 -12.46 -3.52 6.77
CA PRO A 242 -11.30 -4.35 7.15
C PRO A 242 -11.67 -5.58 7.99
N ALA A 243 -12.75 -5.52 8.77
CA ALA A 243 -13.22 -6.63 9.59
C ALA A 243 -13.56 -7.90 8.79
N GLN A 244 -13.78 -7.81 7.48
CA GLN A 244 -14.04 -8.95 6.60
C GLN A 244 -12.77 -9.50 5.94
N VAL A 245 -11.64 -8.79 5.99
CA VAL A 245 -10.34 -9.25 5.43
C VAL A 245 -9.90 -10.60 6.02
N PRO A 246 -10.03 -10.85 7.35
CA PRO A 246 -9.73 -12.17 7.91
C PRO A 246 -10.46 -13.29 7.19
N ALA A 247 -11.76 -13.12 6.91
CA ALA A 247 -12.56 -14.16 6.25
C ALA A 247 -12.10 -14.44 4.82
N VAL A 248 -11.59 -13.43 4.08
CA VAL A 248 -10.97 -13.61 2.75
C VAL A 248 -9.73 -14.48 2.87
N LEU A 249 -8.81 -14.13 3.79
CA LEU A 249 -7.53 -14.83 3.96
C LEU A 249 -7.71 -16.25 4.51
N GLU A 250 -8.63 -16.44 5.47
CA GLU A 250 -8.98 -17.76 6.03
C GLU A 250 -9.59 -18.67 4.96
N LEU A 251 -10.46 -18.14 4.09
CA LEU A 251 -11.04 -18.90 2.98
C LEU A 251 -9.99 -19.29 1.94
N LEU A 252 -9.07 -18.38 1.57
CA LEU A 252 -7.91 -18.69 0.74
C LEU A 252 -7.09 -19.83 1.34
N LEU A 253 -6.74 -19.70 2.62
CA LEU A 253 -5.95 -20.68 3.35
C LEU A 253 -6.65 -22.05 3.42
N ALA A 254 -7.95 -22.08 3.73
CA ALA A 254 -8.73 -23.32 3.82
C ALA A 254 -8.87 -24.02 2.47
N THR A 255 -8.97 -23.26 1.37
CA THR A 255 -9.14 -23.82 0.02
C THR A 255 -7.82 -24.34 -0.56
N ARG A 256 -6.68 -23.79 -0.14
CA ARG A 256 -5.35 -24.19 -0.64
C ARG A 256 -4.68 -25.30 0.15
N ARG A 257 -5.18 -25.64 1.33
CA ARG A 257 -4.74 -26.80 2.15
C ARG A 257 -5.29 -28.11 1.61
#